data_ba23d898aef918b7422313334643656a
#
_entry.id   ba23d898aef918b7422313334643656a
#
_cell.length_a   1.000
_cell.length_b   1.000
_cell.length_c   1.000
_cell.angle_alpha   90.00
_cell.angle_beta   90.00
_cell.angle_gamma   90.00
#
_symmetry.space_group_name_H-M   'P 1'
#
loop_
_entity.id
_entity.type
_entity.pdbx_description
1 polymer ?
#
loop_
_entity_poly.entity_id
_entity_poly.type
_entity_poly.pdbx_seq_one_letter_code
_entity_poly.pdbx_strand_id
1 'polypeptide(L)'
;GTEESMTGNDAAEQADGTEVSVPEDGEYTVEVTLEGGSGKATVDSQAKVTVTDGVAYATITWSSTHYDYMIVNGEKYLNENEGGNSTFTFPIDGIPCEMDVIGDTTAMSTPHEIDYTLTFRFPETADFTDLNCNGRMELSYADQFEVEQYGAYKLITIVDNGRFLLVPKGVKVPADVPADVTVLQQPLENVYLVSSAVMDLV
;
A
#
# COMPACT_ATOMS: atom_id res chain seq x y z
N GLY A 1 -20.78 23.69 46.69
CA GLY A 1 -20.46 23.89 45.34
C GLY A 1 -19.00 23.61 45.10
N THR A 2 -18.68 22.51 44.42
CA THR A 2 -17.35 22.21 43.89
C THR A 2 -17.50 22.02 42.38
N GLU A 3 -16.91 22.95 41.63
CA GLU A 3 -16.80 22.88 40.20
C GLU A 3 -15.72 21.84 39.86
N GLU A 4 -16.08 20.75 39.21
CA GLU A 4 -15.12 19.87 38.54
C GLU A 4 -14.98 20.34 37.09
N SER A 5 -13.80 20.85 36.79
CA SER A 5 -13.33 21.14 35.45
C SER A 5 -12.90 19.84 34.75
N MET A 6 -13.72 19.36 33.83
CA MET A 6 -13.34 18.30 32.92
C MET A 6 -12.58 18.92 31.72
N THR A 7 -11.27 18.92 31.77
CA THR A 7 -10.43 19.08 30.59
C THR A 7 -10.33 17.72 29.90
N GLY A 8 -11.20 17.49 28.92
CA GLY A 8 -11.06 16.40 27.97
C GLY A 8 -9.91 16.71 27.03
N ASN A 9 -8.77 16.08 27.28
CA ASN A 9 -7.65 16.04 26.36
C ASN A 9 -7.90 14.85 25.43
N ASP A 10 -8.65 15.09 24.36
CA ASP A 10 -8.83 14.11 23.29
C ASP A 10 -7.53 14.12 22.45
N ALA A 11 -6.54 13.38 22.95
CA ALA A 11 -5.38 13.02 22.16
C ALA A 11 -5.87 12.08 21.06
N ALA A 12 -5.85 12.54 19.82
CA ALA A 12 -6.01 11.66 18.66
C ALA A 12 -5.01 10.51 18.81
N GLU A 13 -5.53 9.33 19.09
CA GLU A 13 -4.78 8.08 19.13
C GLU A 13 -4.22 7.85 17.73
N GLN A 14 -2.91 8.06 17.59
CA GLN A 14 -2.20 7.72 16.37
C GLN A 14 -2.38 6.21 16.20
N ALA A 15 -3.13 5.82 15.17
CA ALA A 15 -3.24 4.44 14.79
C ALA A 15 -1.83 3.92 14.47
N ASP A 16 -1.28 3.17 15.40
CA ASP A 16 -0.07 2.38 15.19
C ASP A 16 -0.38 1.41 14.03
N GLY A 17 0.33 1.49 12.90
CA GLY A 17 0.08 0.79 11.63
C GLY A 17 0.16 -0.74 11.71
N THR A 18 -0.40 -1.34 12.75
CA THR A 18 -0.46 -2.77 13.02
C THR A 18 -1.80 -3.42 12.64
N GLU A 19 -2.83 -2.62 12.33
CA GLU A 19 -4.13 -3.18 11.94
C GLU A 19 -4.17 -3.49 10.44
N VAL A 20 -4.44 -4.76 10.11
CA VAL A 20 -4.61 -5.21 8.72
C VAL A 20 -5.79 -4.49 8.08
N SER A 21 -5.57 -3.81 6.97
CA SER A 21 -6.65 -3.14 6.25
C SER A 21 -6.39 -3.16 4.74
N VAL A 22 -7.47 -3.28 3.96
CA VAL A 22 -7.40 -3.12 2.51
C VAL A 22 -7.48 -1.61 2.23
N PRO A 23 -6.48 -1.04 1.51
CA PRO A 23 -6.54 0.35 1.06
C PRO A 23 -7.68 0.57 0.04
N GLU A 24 -7.93 1.82 -0.34
CA GLU A 24 -8.84 2.14 -1.44
C GLU A 24 -8.34 1.55 -2.77
N ASP A 25 -9.25 1.42 -3.76
CA ASP A 25 -8.90 0.93 -5.09
C ASP A 25 -7.77 1.76 -5.70
N GLY A 26 -6.75 1.08 -6.20
CA GLY A 26 -5.55 1.72 -6.74
C GLY A 26 -4.35 0.80 -6.79
N GLU A 27 -3.21 1.35 -7.18
CA GLU A 27 -1.93 0.65 -7.23
C GLU A 27 -1.00 1.18 -6.12
N TYR A 28 -0.37 0.26 -5.40
CA TYR A 28 0.53 0.55 -4.28
C TYR A 28 1.84 -0.19 -4.46
N THR A 29 2.92 0.41 -3.98
CA THR A 29 4.21 -0.27 -3.81
C THR A 29 4.39 -0.55 -2.32
N VAL A 30 4.65 -1.80 -1.97
CA VAL A 30 4.84 -2.25 -0.60
C VAL A 30 6.18 -2.95 -0.44
N GLU A 31 6.74 -2.91 0.74
CA GLU A 31 7.88 -3.76 1.09
C GLU A 31 7.39 -5.19 1.32
N VAL A 32 8.17 -6.15 0.81
CA VAL A 32 7.93 -7.56 1.03
C VAL A 32 9.19 -8.25 1.54
N THR A 33 9.02 -9.10 2.54
CA THR A 33 10.08 -9.98 3.04
C THR A 33 9.64 -11.44 2.91
N LEU A 34 10.62 -12.31 2.64
CA LEU A 34 10.44 -13.76 2.54
C LEU A 34 11.29 -14.42 3.62
N GLU A 35 10.66 -15.26 4.41
CA GLU A 35 11.34 -16.11 5.38
C GLU A 35 11.03 -17.60 5.10
N GLY A 36 11.92 -18.48 5.52
CA GLY A 36 11.73 -19.94 5.37
C GLY A 36 12.70 -20.62 4.42
N GLY A 37 12.41 -21.88 4.12
CA GLY A 37 13.26 -22.74 3.30
C GLY A 37 14.69 -22.82 3.83
N SER A 38 15.67 -22.79 2.93
CA SER A 38 17.11 -22.82 3.27
C SER A 38 17.69 -21.41 3.52
N GLY A 39 16.88 -20.35 3.43
CA GLY A 39 17.31 -18.95 3.49
C GLY A 39 18.07 -18.45 2.25
N LYS A 40 18.14 -19.24 1.18
CA LYS A 40 18.80 -18.84 -0.09
C LYS A 40 17.86 -18.22 -1.10
N ALA A 41 16.58 -18.58 -1.03
CA ALA A 41 15.56 -18.02 -1.89
C ALA A 41 15.19 -16.61 -1.38
N THR A 42 15.02 -15.67 -2.29
CA THR A 42 14.55 -14.32 -2.00
C THR A 42 13.50 -13.91 -3.02
N VAL A 43 12.72 -12.92 -2.67
CA VAL A 43 11.85 -12.18 -3.58
C VAL A 43 12.38 -10.76 -3.71
N ASP A 44 11.94 -10.01 -4.72
CA ASP A 44 12.22 -8.58 -4.78
C ASP A 44 11.69 -7.91 -3.50
N SER A 45 12.47 -6.99 -2.94
CA SER A 45 12.14 -6.33 -1.66
C SER A 45 10.92 -5.41 -1.75
N GLN A 46 10.45 -5.13 -2.96
CA GLN A 46 9.25 -4.37 -3.23
C GLN A 46 8.30 -5.18 -4.09
N ALA A 47 7.02 -5.13 -3.74
CA ALA A 47 5.95 -5.75 -4.50
C ALA A 47 4.91 -4.69 -4.91
N LYS A 48 4.30 -4.91 -6.07
CA LYS A 48 3.13 -4.16 -6.50
C LYS A 48 1.90 -4.78 -5.87
N VAL A 49 1.06 -3.95 -5.25
CA VAL A 49 -0.29 -4.34 -4.80
C VAL A 49 -1.31 -3.55 -5.59
N THR A 50 -2.22 -4.24 -6.25
CA THR A 50 -3.36 -3.63 -6.94
C THR A 50 -4.62 -3.93 -6.15
N VAL A 51 -5.36 -2.88 -5.78
CA VAL A 51 -6.66 -3.01 -5.12
C VAL A 51 -7.75 -2.71 -6.14
N THR A 52 -8.69 -3.62 -6.29
CA THR A 52 -9.83 -3.49 -7.18
C THR A 52 -11.07 -4.06 -6.50
N ASP A 53 -12.15 -3.29 -6.47
CA ASP A 53 -13.41 -3.66 -5.82
C ASP A 53 -13.22 -4.11 -4.36
N GLY A 54 -12.28 -3.45 -3.65
CA GLY A 54 -11.97 -3.75 -2.25
C GLY A 54 -11.20 -5.06 -2.03
N VAL A 55 -10.62 -5.66 -3.06
CA VAL A 55 -9.74 -6.85 -2.97
C VAL A 55 -8.32 -6.45 -3.35
N ALA A 56 -7.36 -6.76 -2.47
CA ALA A 56 -5.95 -6.49 -2.70
C ALA A 56 -5.26 -7.71 -3.33
N TYR A 57 -4.54 -7.49 -4.42
CA TYR A 57 -3.72 -8.50 -5.12
C TYR A 57 -2.26 -8.09 -5.09
N ALA A 58 -1.41 -8.93 -4.50
CA ALA A 58 0.03 -8.73 -4.50
C ALA A 58 0.69 -9.45 -5.67
N THR A 59 1.60 -8.76 -6.37
CA THR A 59 2.47 -9.34 -7.40
C THR A 59 3.88 -9.37 -6.85
N ILE A 60 4.43 -10.57 -6.66
CA ILE A 60 5.81 -10.79 -6.21
C ILE A 60 6.65 -11.42 -7.32
N THR A 61 7.96 -11.12 -7.31
CA THR A 61 8.93 -11.71 -8.22
C THR A 61 10.03 -12.38 -7.41
N TRP A 62 10.27 -13.68 -7.66
CA TRP A 62 11.35 -14.41 -7.03
C TRP A 62 12.71 -14.03 -7.64
N SER A 63 13.78 -14.24 -6.90
CA SER A 63 15.16 -14.11 -7.43
C SER A 63 15.60 -15.28 -8.32
N SER A 64 14.68 -16.17 -8.69
CA SER A 64 14.93 -17.40 -9.44
C SER A 64 13.87 -17.62 -10.52
N THR A 65 14.27 -18.27 -11.60
CA THR A 65 13.39 -18.72 -12.70
C THR A 65 12.79 -20.10 -12.46
N HIS A 66 13.05 -20.71 -11.30
CA HIS A 66 12.80 -22.13 -11.05
C HIS A 66 11.62 -22.40 -10.12
N TYR A 67 10.74 -21.42 -9.88
CA TYR A 67 9.47 -21.63 -9.20
C TYR A 67 8.36 -21.72 -10.24
N ASP A 68 7.70 -22.86 -10.36
CA ASP A 68 6.66 -23.08 -11.35
C ASP A 68 5.26 -22.81 -10.81
N TYR A 69 5.04 -22.98 -9.51
CA TYR A 69 3.82 -22.56 -8.85
C TYR A 69 4.03 -22.17 -7.37
N MET A 70 3.06 -21.47 -6.86
CA MET A 70 2.88 -21.21 -5.42
C MET A 70 1.52 -21.72 -4.96
N ILE A 71 1.42 -22.13 -3.70
CA ILE A 71 0.14 -22.37 -3.02
C ILE A 71 -0.02 -21.27 -1.96
N VAL A 72 -1.12 -20.53 -2.08
CA VAL A 72 -1.50 -19.44 -1.19
C VAL A 72 -2.92 -19.68 -0.72
N ASN A 73 -3.14 -19.75 0.60
CA ASN A 73 -4.45 -20.08 1.19
C ASN A 73 -5.10 -21.35 0.61
N GLY A 74 -4.27 -22.34 0.23
CA GLY A 74 -4.71 -23.62 -0.36
C GLY A 74 -5.03 -23.56 -1.85
N GLU A 75 -4.92 -22.41 -2.49
CA GLU A 75 -5.08 -22.25 -3.94
C GLU A 75 -3.71 -22.22 -4.65
N LYS A 76 -3.67 -22.81 -5.85
CA LYS A 76 -2.46 -22.89 -6.67
C LYS A 76 -2.40 -21.75 -7.68
N TYR A 77 -1.30 -21.00 -7.66
CA TYR A 77 -0.97 -19.91 -8.59
C TYR A 77 0.23 -20.33 -9.43
N LEU A 78 0.08 -20.29 -10.75
CA LEU A 78 1.15 -20.66 -11.70
C LEU A 78 2.05 -19.46 -11.98
N ASN A 79 3.31 -19.74 -12.33
CA ASN A 79 4.25 -18.69 -12.74
C ASN A 79 3.72 -17.95 -13.98
N GLU A 80 3.67 -16.64 -13.89
CA GLU A 80 3.17 -15.73 -14.94
C GLU A 80 4.29 -15.28 -15.90
N ASN A 81 5.57 -15.55 -15.58
CA ASN A 81 6.73 -15.11 -16.35
C ASN A 81 7.61 -16.29 -16.81
N GLU A 82 7.28 -16.89 -17.94
CA GLU A 82 8.03 -18.03 -18.50
C GLU A 82 9.44 -17.67 -18.99
N GLY A 83 9.73 -16.40 -19.24
CA GLY A 83 11.00 -15.93 -19.83
C GLY A 83 11.98 -15.28 -18.86
N GLY A 84 11.64 -15.20 -17.57
CA GLY A 84 12.43 -14.51 -16.55
C GLY A 84 12.20 -15.06 -15.15
N ASN A 85 12.53 -14.29 -14.16
CA ASN A 85 12.31 -14.62 -12.76
C ASN A 85 10.84 -14.93 -12.50
N SER A 86 10.60 -16.01 -11.75
CA SER A 86 9.24 -16.47 -11.47
C SER A 86 8.41 -15.40 -10.77
N THR A 87 7.25 -15.10 -11.33
CA THR A 87 6.36 -14.01 -10.89
C THR A 87 4.97 -14.56 -10.62
N PHE A 88 4.35 -14.12 -9.53
CA PHE A 88 3.04 -14.61 -9.10
C PHE A 88 2.18 -13.45 -8.61
N THR A 89 0.91 -13.47 -8.97
CA THR A 89 -0.11 -12.54 -8.48
C THR A 89 -1.19 -13.31 -7.74
N PHE A 90 -1.47 -12.93 -6.49
CA PHE A 90 -2.44 -13.61 -5.63
C PHE A 90 -3.11 -12.62 -4.65
N PRO A 91 -4.32 -12.94 -4.15
CA PRO A 91 -4.99 -12.07 -3.19
C PRO A 91 -4.31 -12.10 -1.83
N ILE A 92 -4.34 -10.95 -1.14
CA ILE A 92 -3.89 -10.77 0.24
C ILE A 92 -5.00 -10.14 1.07
N ASP A 93 -5.02 -10.39 2.39
CA ASP A 93 -6.08 -9.90 3.27
C ASP A 93 -6.04 -8.38 3.53
N GLY A 94 -4.93 -7.73 3.18
CA GLY A 94 -4.69 -6.30 3.36
C GLY A 94 -3.23 -6.00 3.65
N ILE A 95 -2.95 -4.79 4.16
CA ILE A 95 -1.60 -4.33 4.51
C ILE A 95 -1.67 -3.63 5.88
N PRO A 96 -0.77 -3.93 6.85
CA PRO A 96 0.25 -4.97 6.78
C PRO A 96 -0.36 -6.38 6.88
N CYS A 97 0.28 -7.38 6.28
CA CYS A 97 -0.10 -8.77 6.50
C CYS A 97 1.10 -9.71 6.47
N GLU A 98 0.95 -10.83 7.16
CA GLU A 98 1.88 -11.95 7.16
C GLU A 98 1.10 -13.21 6.76
N MET A 99 1.65 -14.00 5.87
CA MET A 99 0.97 -15.18 5.35
C MET A 99 1.95 -16.30 5.02
N ASP A 100 1.52 -17.53 5.33
CA ASP A 100 2.26 -18.72 4.96
C ASP A 100 1.92 -19.13 3.52
N VAL A 101 2.95 -19.45 2.76
CA VAL A 101 2.83 -19.86 1.36
C VAL A 101 3.75 -21.06 1.10
N ILE A 102 3.44 -21.83 0.07
CA ILE A 102 4.30 -22.89 -0.41
C ILE A 102 4.82 -22.50 -1.81
N GLY A 103 6.11 -22.59 -2.02
CA GLY A 103 6.73 -22.44 -3.34
C GLY A 103 7.25 -23.77 -3.85
N ASP A 104 6.81 -24.23 -5.04
CA ASP A 104 7.41 -25.41 -5.67
C ASP A 104 8.60 -25.02 -6.53
N THR A 105 9.75 -25.61 -6.24
CA THR A 105 10.98 -25.34 -6.99
C THR A 105 11.40 -26.52 -7.85
N THR A 106 11.68 -26.22 -9.11
CA THR A 106 12.22 -27.16 -10.11
C THR A 106 13.75 -27.12 -10.21
N ALA A 107 14.42 -26.36 -9.34
CA ALA A 107 15.89 -26.26 -9.32
C ALA A 107 16.58 -27.56 -8.89
N MET A 108 15.86 -28.48 -8.28
CA MET A 108 16.33 -29.82 -7.91
C MET A 108 15.93 -30.86 -8.97
N SER A 109 16.54 -32.04 -8.93
CA SER A 109 16.22 -33.14 -9.85
C SER A 109 14.79 -33.68 -9.74
N THR A 110 14.12 -33.38 -8.66
CA THR A 110 12.65 -33.57 -8.42
C THR A 110 12.05 -32.27 -7.95
N PRO A 111 10.87 -31.86 -8.45
CA PRO A 111 10.12 -30.72 -7.91
C PRO A 111 9.94 -30.86 -6.40
N HIS A 112 10.04 -29.76 -5.68
CA HIS A 112 10.02 -29.79 -4.22
C HIS A 112 9.26 -28.57 -3.68
N GLU A 113 8.18 -28.85 -2.98
CA GLU A 113 7.41 -27.86 -2.23
C GLU A 113 8.15 -27.45 -0.97
N ILE A 114 8.28 -26.15 -0.75
CA ILE A 114 8.98 -25.54 0.39
C ILE A 114 8.07 -24.52 1.03
N ASP A 115 7.98 -24.58 2.36
CA ASP A 115 7.22 -23.62 3.16
C ASP A 115 7.99 -22.30 3.32
N TYR A 116 7.27 -21.20 3.12
CA TYR A 116 7.76 -19.84 3.30
C TYR A 116 6.71 -18.99 4.00
N THR A 117 7.16 -17.91 4.62
CA THR A 117 6.31 -16.84 5.15
C THR A 117 6.60 -15.55 4.40
N LEU A 118 5.58 -14.92 3.86
CA LEU A 118 5.63 -13.60 3.24
C LEU A 118 5.08 -12.55 4.19
N THR A 119 5.79 -11.44 4.36
CA THR A 119 5.30 -10.29 5.10
C THR A 119 5.24 -9.08 4.17
N PHE A 120 4.08 -8.44 4.11
CA PHE A 120 3.84 -7.22 3.33
C PHE A 120 3.62 -6.04 4.26
N ARG A 121 4.31 -4.93 4.01
CA ARG A 121 4.17 -3.69 4.80
C ARG A 121 4.26 -2.48 3.89
N PHE A 122 3.58 -1.40 4.25
CA PHE A 122 3.95 -0.12 3.66
C PHE A 122 5.36 0.23 4.09
N PRO A 123 6.17 0.89 3.22
CA PRO A 123 7.50 1.35 3.57
C PRO A 123 7.45 2.15 4.89
N GLU A 124 8.44 1.95 5.76
CA GLU A 124 8.60 2.83 6.91
C GLU A 124 8.73 4.25 6.42
N THR A 125 8.16 5.20 7.17
CA THR A 125 8.01 6.58 6.77
C THR A 125 9.32 7.19 6.27
N ALA A 126 9.42 7.36 4.94
CA ALA A 126 10.40 8.26 4.37
C ALA A 126 10.11 9.70 4.81
N ASP A 127 11.14 10.53 4.91
CA ASP A 127 10.93 11.98 5.00
C ASP A 127 10.15 12.46 3.78
N PHE A 128 9.27 13.43 3.95
CA PHE A 128 8.49 13.97 2.84
C PHE A 128 9.38 14.39 1.65
N THR A 129 10.58 14.87 1.94
CA THR A 129 11.58 15.29 0.95
C THR A 129 12.18 14.14 0.15
N ASP A 130 12.14 12.90 0.68
CA ASP A 130 12.69 11.71 0.03
C ASP A 130 11.64 10.98 -0.84
N LEU A 131 10.39 11.45 -0.80
CA LEU A 131 9.33 10.90 -1.62
C LEU A 131 9.59 11.21 -3.10
N ASN A 132 9.60 10.17 -3.93
CA ASN A 132 9.75 10.31 -5.38
C ASN A 132 8.39 10.28 -6.06
N CYS A 133 8.11 11.28 -6.90
CA CYS A 133 6.92 11.28 -7.74
C CYS A 133 7.03 10.15 -8.77
N ASN A 134 6.10 9.19 -8.69
CA ASN A 134 6.04 8.04 -9.59
C ASN A 134 4.83 8.05 -10.52
N GLY A 135 4.02 9.11 -10.48
CA GLY A 135 2.88 9.30 -11.37
C GLY A 135 2.26 10.68 -11.24
N ARG A 136 1.51 11.07 -12.24
CA ARG A 136 0.71 12.29 -12.28
C ARG A 136 -0.61 11.98 -12.94
N MET A 137 -1.71 12.46 -12.36
CA MET A 137 -3.03 12.33 -12.98
C MET A 137 -3.13 13.28 -14.18
N GLU A 138 -3.45 12.73 -15.36
CA GLU A 138 -3.73 13.55 -16.54
C GLU A 138 -5.14 14.13 -16.44
N LEU A 139 -5.21 15.46 -16.39
CA LEU A 139 -6.47 16.22 -16.30
C LEU A 139 -6.73 16.90 -17.64
N SER A 140 -7.67 16.38 -18.43
CA SER A 140 -7.95 16.89 -19.78
C SER A 140 -8.71 18.23 -19.79
N TYR A 141 -9.38 18.59 -18.70
CA TYR A 141 -10.30 19.75 -18.64
C TYR A 141 -10.16 20.59 -17.36
N ALA A 142 -9.30 20.18 -16.41
CA ALA A 142 -9.08 20.91 -15.17
C ALA A 142 -7.65 21.42 -15.12
N ASP A 143 -7.49 22.73 -15.03
CA ASP A 143 -6.21 23.45 -14.90
C ASP A 143 -6.02 24.09 -13.52
N GLN A 144 -7.02 23.93 -12.63
CA GLN A 144 -7.05 24.57 -11.30
C GLN A 144 -6.46 23.69 -10.20
N PHE A 145 -6.18 22.40 -10.50
CA PHE A 145 -5.52 21.51 -9.56
C PHE A 145 -4.66 20.47 -10.28
N GLU A 146 -3.74 19.91 -9.55
CA GLU A 146 -2.82 18.87 -9.96
C GLU A 146 -2.80 17.75 -8.92
N VAL A 147 -2.68 16.49 -9.35
CA VAL A 147 -2.55 15.34 -8.48
C VAL A 147 -1.29 14.56 -8.87
N GLU A 148 -0.34 14.51 -7.95
CA GLU A 148 0.90 13.76 -8.09
C GLU A 148 0.87 12.54 -7.16
N GLN A 149 1.39 11.41 -7.65
CA GLN A 149 1.49 10.15 -6.91
C GLN A 149 2.91 9.99 -6.35
N TYR A 150 3.01 9.69 -5.06
CA TYR A 150 4.26 9.44 -4.35
C TYR A 150 4.15 8.11 -3.58
N GLY A 151 4.31 6.99 -4.28
CA GLY A 151 4.07 5.67 -3.70
C GLY A 151 2.62 5.50 -3.25
N ALA A 152 2.40 5.33 -1.95
CA ALA A 152 1.06 5.25 -1.38
C ALA A 152 0.35 6.62 -1.26
N TYR A 153 1.10 7.74 -1.27
CA TYR A 153 0.57 9.08 -1.03
C TYR A 153 0.11 9.74 -2.32
N LYS A 154 -0.85 10.67 -2.19
CA LYS A 154 -1.23 11.60 -3.27
C LYS A 154 -1.06 13.02 -2.79
N LEU A 155 -0.29 13.82 -3.53
CA LEU A 155 -0.18 15.25 -3.29
C LEU A 155 -1.12 15.98 -4.25
N ILE A 156 -2.08 16.68 -3.71
CA ILE A 156 -3.05 17.49 -4.45
C ILE A 156 -2.64 18.94 -4.28
N THR A 157 -2.33 19.61 -5.38
CA THR A 157 -2.05 21.05 -5.41
C THR A 157 -3.23 21.77 -6.05
N ILE A 158 -3.87 22.70 -5.33
CA ILE A 158 -4.97 23.51 -5.82
C ILE A 158 -4.47 24.94 -5.99
N VAL A 159 -4.62 25.49 -7.20
CA VAL A 159 -4.19 26.86 -7.51
C VAL A 159 -4.86 27.84 -6.54
N ASP A 160 -4.06 28.71 -5.92
CA ASP A 160 -4.46 29.71 -4.93
C ASP A 160 -5.13 29.18 -3.64
N ASN A 161 -5.22 27.85 -3.45
CA ASN A 161 -5.86 27.24 -2.28
C ASN A 161 -4.94 26.34 -1.43
N GLY A 162 -3.75 26.00 -1.91
CA GLY A 162 -2.74 25.27 -1.15
C GLY A 162 -2.51 23.84 -1.61
N ARG A 163 -1.77 23.10 -0.78
CA ARG A 163 -1.31 21.74 -1.03
C ARG A 163 -1.86 20.79 0.00
N PHE A 164 -2.30 19.61 -0.42
CA PHE A 164 -2.93 18.62 0.44
C PHE A 164 -2.29 17.26 0.21
N LEU A 165 -1.74 16.66 1.25
CA LEU A 165 -1.19 15.31 1.21
C LEU A 165 -2.26 14.32 1.66
N LEU A 166 -2.79 13.53 0.73
CA LEU A 166 -3.72 12.46 1.03
C LEU A 166 -2.93 11.23 1.47
N VAL A 167 -3.19 10.78 2.69
CA VAL A 167 -2.53 9.62 3.31
C VAL A 167 -3.57 8.50 3.45
N PRO A 168 -3.40 7.33 2.81
CA PRO A 168 -4.34 6.23 2.92
C PRO A 168 -4.48 5.70 4.34
N LYS A 169 -5.61 5.03 4.61
CA LYS A 169 -5.83 4.33 5.87
C LYS A 169 -4.70 3.32 6.13
N GLY A 170 -4.15 3.31 7.34
CA GLY A 170 -3.08 2.40 7.74
C GLY A 170 -1.66 2.82 7.30
N VAL A 171 -1.54 3.84 6.45
CA VAL A 171 -0.24 4.40 6.06
C VAL A 171 0.15 5.50 7.05
N LYS A 172 1.40 5.48 7.53
CA LYS A 172 1.92 6.54 8.40
C LYS A 172 2.11 7.84 7.61
N VAL A 173 1.86 8.97 8.26
CA VAL A 173 2.17 10.30 7.70
C VAL A 173 3.69 10.41 7.55
N PRO A 174 4.22 10.88 6.40
CA PRO A 174 5.65 11.11 6.24
C PRO A 174 6.20 12.06 7.31
N ALA A 175 7.46 11.88 7.69
CA ALA A 175 8.13 12.85 8.53
C ALA A 175 8.40 14.15 7.74
N ASP A 176 8.59 15.25 8.45
CA ASP A 176 8.99 16.56 7.91
C ASP A 176 8.07 17.10 6.77
N VAL A 177 6.76 16.80 6.85
CA VAL A 177 5.78 17.41 5.93
C VAL A 177 5.83 18.93 6.07
N PRO A 178 6.03 19.67 4.96
CA PRO A 178 6.12 21.14 5.00
C PRO A 178 4.86 21.78 5.60
N ALA A 179 5.02 22.89 6.31
CA ALA A 179 3.93 23.59 6.99
C ALA A 179 2.85 24.15 6.03
N ASP A 180 3.15 24.29 4.75
CA ASP A 180 2.24 24.69 3.68
C ASP A 180 1.45 23.52 3.08
N VAL A 181 1.70 22.28 3.53
CA VAL A 181 1.00 21.08 3.12
C VAL A 181 0.05 20.62 4.22
N THR A 182 -1.23 20.59 3.92
CA THR A 182 -2.25 20.05 4.83
C THR A 182 -2.35 18.53 4.67
N VAL A 183 -2.18 17.80 5.77
CA VAL A 183 -2.31 16.33 5.77
C VAL A 183 -3.77 15.94 5.87
N LEU A 184 -4.23 15.08 4.96
CA LEU A 184 -5.57 14.49 4.95
C LEU A 184 -5.43 12.98 5.13
N GLN A 185 -5.62 12.50 6.36
CA GLN A 185 -5.60 11.07 6.69
C GLN A 185 -6.93 10.43 6.35
N GLN A 186 -6.93 9.36 5.57
CA GLN A 186 -8.14 8.58 5.29
C GLN A 186 -8.45 7.56 6.42
N PRO A 187 -9.76 7.25 6.69
CA PRO A 187 -10.94 7.83 6.05
C PRO A 187 -11.19 9.28 6.51
N LEU A 188 -11.70 10.14 5.61
CA LEU A 188 -12.09 11.50 5.95
C LEU A 188 -13.47 11.46 6.64
N GLU A 189 -13.52 11.65 7.95
CA GLU A 189 -14.76 11.56 8.74
C GLU A 189 -15.69 12.77 8.60
N ASN A 190 -15.13 13.95 8.28
CA ASN A 190 -15.88 15.20 8.19
C ASN A 190 -15.64 15.87 6.83
N VAL A 191 -16.52 15.59 5.88
CA VAL A 191 -16.50 16.24 4.56
C VAL A 191 -17.62 17.24 4.47
N TYR A 192 -17.29 18.51 4.22
CA TYR A 192 -18.27 19.57 4.04
C TYR A 192 -18.28 20.08 2.60
N LEU A 193 -19.37 19.81 1.87
CA LEU A 193 -19.54 20.23 0.47
C LEU A 193 -20.29 21.56 0.42
N VAL A 194 -19.65 22.61 -0.11
CA VAL A 194 -20.20 23.98 -0.18
C VAL A 194 -20.68 24.39 -1.57
N SER A 195 -20.50 23.51 -2.57
CA SER A 195 -20.88 23.81 -3.96
C SER A 195 -22.01 22.90 -4.43
N SER A 196 -23.08 23.49 -4.96
CA SER A 196 -24.19 22.73 -5.56
C SER A 196 -23.76 21.90 -6.78
N ALA A 197 -22.73 22.34 -7.51
CA ALA A 197 -22.19 21.60 -8.66
C ALA A 197 -21.46 20.29 -8.26
N VAL A 198 -21.04 20.16 -7.00
CA VAL A 198 -20.41 18.95 -6.46
C VAL A 198 -21.46 17.95 -5.96
N MET A 199 -22.64 18.44 -5.58
CA MET A 199 -23.72 17.58 -5.04
C MET A 199 -24.36 16.66 -6.10
N ASP A 200 -24.17 16.93 -7.39
CA ASP A 200 -24.64 16.11 -8.49
C ASP A 200 -23.68 14.93 -8.82
N LEU A 201 -22.54 14.85 -8.13
CA LEU A 201 -21.49 13.82 -8.36
C LEU A 201 -21.35 12.82 -7.21
N VAL A 202 -22.25 12.86 -6.22
CA VAL A 202 -22.21 11.98 -5.03
C VAL A 202 -23.38 11.01 -5.02
#